data_e325ada8891ef81dd2fac176ec29fc6c
#
_entry.id   e325ada8891ef81dd2fac176ec29fc6c
#
_cell.length_a   1.000
_cell.length_b   1.000
_cell.length_c   1.000
_cell.angle_alpha   90.00
_cell.angle_beta   90.00
_cell.angle_gamma   90.00
#
_symmetry.space_group_name_H-M   'P 1'
#
loop_
_entity.id
_entity.type
_entity.pdbx_description
1 polymer ?
#
loop_
_entity_poly.entity_id
_entity_poly.type
_entity_poly.pdbx_seq_one_letter_code
_entity_poly.pdbx_strand_id
1 'polypeptide(L)'
;MSVNNKILFVVSFMILFLFGQTASAQQANAITAEKGSVSGLSSEKGKSELYSKFRDRRCTSMTIDKCDCPDAREMRAYIDALIEMGADKDEIFFKVAKKFTPNTIVDEKMKARVEARLIKETKGKRPQIILEPISLNFGEVSKKEGQIEKIFKLYNKGNDRLIITNIKVSCSCVTVSLVTGENKSPYFGIQGAPSGWQAVIEPGKSGELQVIVDLNHPSIAVGKLIRDITINSNDIINPEVSLRIEGEVTN
;
A
#
# COMPACT_ATOMS: atom_id res chain seq x y z
N MET A 1 -20.43 -73.88 -6.18
CA MET A 1 -19.74 -74.87 -5.32
C MET A 1 -19.03 -74.06 -4.26
N SER A 2 -19.61 -74.18 -3.16
CA SER A 2 -19.26 -74.78 -1.87
C SER A 2 -18.47 -73.79 -1.03
N VAL A 3 -19.09 -73.19 -0.07
CA VAL A 3 -19.53 -73.61 1.25
C VAL A 3 -18.44 -73.51 2.32
N ASN A 4 -18.82 -72.80 3.31
CA ASN A 4 -18.64 -72.99 4.77
C ASN A 4 -17.37 -72.37 5.41
N ASN A 5 -17.37 -71.96 6.63
CA ASN A 5 -18.34 -71.92 7.74
C ASN A 5 -17.53 -71.49 8.98
N LYS A 6 -18.12 -70.65 9.82
CA LYS A 6 -18.13 -70.73 11.31
C LYS A 6 -16.77 -70.71 12.05
N ILE A 7 -16.58 -70.06 13.13
CA ILE A 7 -17.19 -70.08 14.50
C ILE A 7 -16.29 -69.07 15.32
N LEU A 8 -16.84 -68.11 15.93
CA LEU A 8 -17.17 -67.84 17.31
C LEU A 8 -16.16 -68.36 18.36
N PHE A 9 -15.47 -67.48 19.06
CA PHE A 9 -15.17 -67.68 20.49
C PHE A 9 -15.10 -66.34 21.23
N VAL A 10 -16.01 -66.24 22.18
CA VAL A 10 -16.06 -65.26 23.25
C VAL A 10 -15.18 -65.76 24.37
N VAL A 11 -14.25 -64.94 24.85
CA VAL A 11 -13.78 -65.07 26.25
C VAL A 11 -13.57 -63.70 26.82
N SER A 12 -14.39 -63.38 27.77
CA SER A 12 -14.32 -62.33 28.76
C SER A 12 -13.09 -62.50 29.62
N PHE A 13 -12.33 -61.39 29.82
CA PHE A 13 -11.52 -61.32 31.04
C PHE A 13 -11.54 -59.85 31.53
N MET A 14 -12.32 -59.70 32.57
CA MET A 14 -12.46 -58.51 33.40
C MET A 14 -11.31 -58.53 34.42
N ILE A 15 -10.40 -57.54 34.31
CA ILE A 15 -9.52 -57.25 35.44
C ILE A 15 -9.61 -55.74 35.70
N LEU A 16 -10.23 -55.43 36.82
CA LEU A 16 -10.14 -54.15 37.51
C LEU A 16 -8.69 -53.90 37.94
N PHE A 17 -8.15 -52.73 37.57
CA PHE A 17 -7.13 -52.08 38.38
C PHE A 17 -7.46 -50.60 38.51
N LEU A 18 -7.91 -50.26 39.67
CA LEU A 18 -7.90 -48.91 40.22
C LEU A 18 -6.44 -48.50 40.48
N PHE A 19 -6.02 -47.35 40.06
CA PHE A 19 -5.23 -46.35 40.80
C PHE A 19 -4.59 -45.35 39.84
N GLY A 20 -4.73 -44.08 40.19
CA GLY A 20 -3.82 -43.05 39.79
C GLY A 20 -4.39 -41.94 38.90
N GLN A 21 -5.19 -41.07 39.50
CA GLN A 21 -5.39 -39.73 38.96
C GLN A 21 -4.08 -38.93 39.05
N THR A 22 -3.52 -38.58 37.92
CA THR A 22 -2.70 -37.38 37.85
C THR A 22 -3.20 -36.55 36.67
N ALA A 23 -3.93 -35.53 37.01
CA ALA A 23 -4.31 -34.46 36.10
C ALA A 23 -3.07 -33.71 35.68
N SER A 24 -2.55 -33.96 34.49
CA SER A 24 -1.70 -32.99 33.81
C SER A 24 -2.61 -32.10 32.96
N ALA A 25 -3.01 -31.01 33.56
CA ALA A 25 -3.59 -29.89 32.85
C ALA A 25 -2.54 -29.34 31.88
N GLN A 26 -2.56 -29.82 30.65
CA GLN A 26 -1.87 -29.13 29.57
C GLN A 26 -2.58 -27.80 29.35
N GLN A 27 -1.89 -26.74 29.79
CA GLN A 27 -2.21 -25.37 29.49
C GLN A 27 -2.33 -25.20 27.98
N ALA A 28 -3.55 -25.21 27.48
CA ALA A 28 -3.89 -24.58 26.24
C ALA A 28 -3.62 -23.10 26.45
N ASN A 29 -2.47 -22.59 25.96
CA ASN A 29 -2.24 -21.17 25.81
C ASN A 29 -3.32 -20.65 24.84
N ALA A 30 -4.43 -20.24 25.42
CA ALA A 30 -5.37 -19.34 24.78
C ALA A 30 -4.61 -18.02 24.59
N ILE A 31 -4.22 -17.77 23.35
CA ILE A 31 -3.90 -16.42 22.89
C ILE A 31 -5.22 -15.65 23.00
N THR A 32 -5.47 -15.10 24.16
CA THR A 32 -6.50 -14.07 24.35
C THR A 32 -6.00 -12.88 23.54
N ALA A 33 -6.49 -12.75 22.30
CA ALA A 33 -6.46 -11.49 21.60
C ALA A 33 -7.13 -10.48 22.54
N GLU A 34 -6.37 -9.54 23.09
CA GLU A 34 -6.89 -8.38 23.79
C GLU A 34 -7.82 -7.67 22.81
N LYS A 35 -9.11 -7.90 22.96
CA LYS A 35 -10.16 -7.09 22.35
C LYS A 35 -10.04 -5.72 23.00
N GLY A 36 -9.26 -4.82 22.38
CA GLY A 36 -9.10 -3.45 22.83
C GLY A 36 -10.48 -2.83 23.02
N SER A 37 -10.78 -2.48 24.26
CA SER A 37 -12.09 -1.92 24.64
C SER A 37 -12.37 -0.66 23.81
N VAL A 38 -13.44 -0.68 23.00
CA VAL A 38 -13.91 0.46 22.19
C VAL A 38 -14.12 1.72 23.04
N SER A 39 -14.47 1.57 24.33
CA SER A 39 -14.72 2.70 25.24
C SER A 39 -13.49 3.60 25.48
N GLY A 40 -12.27 3.07 25.36
CA GLY A 40 -11.04 3.86 25.52
C GLY A 40 -10.70 4.72 24.29
N LEU A 41 -11.11 4.29 23.10
CA LEU A 41 -10.81 4.98 21.84
C LEU A 41 -11.62 6.28 21.66
N SER A 42 -12.81 6.37 22.27
CA SER A 42 -13.69 7.55 22.15
C SER A 42 -13.22 8.75 22.98
N SER A 43 -12.25 8.58 23.89
CA SER A 43 -11.68 9.69 24.65
C SER A 43 -10.67 10.48 23.79
N GLU A 44 -10.51 11.79 24.08
CA GLU A 44 -9.51 12.62 23.40
C GLU A 44 -8.09 12.02 23.47
N LYS A 45 -7.73 11.47 24.63
CA LYS A 45 -6.45 10.79 24.82
C LYS A 45 -6.35 9.53 23.95
N GLY A 46 -7.41 8.71 23.88
CA GLY A 46 -7.44 7.50 23.07
C GLY A 46 -7.36 7.80 21.57
N LYS A 47 -8.08 8.84 21.12
CA LYS A 47 -8.00 9.32 19.73
C LYS A 47 -6.60 9.81 19.39
N SER A 48 -5.99 10.67 20.21
CA SER A 48 -4.63 11.17 19.99
C SER A 48 -3.59 10.04 19.95
N GLU A 49 -3.70 9.07 20.85
CA GLU A 49 -2.84 7.89 20.83
C GLU A 49 -3.03 7.07 19.54
N LEU A 50 -4.26 6.90 19.08
CA LEU A 50 -4.55 6.18 17.84
C LEU A 50 -4.01 6.92 16.61
N TYR A 51 -4.18 8.25 16.55
CA TYR A 51 -3.65 9.07 15.45
C TYR A 51 -2.12 9.00 15.34
N SER A 52 -1.41 8.88 16.47
CA SER A 52 0.05 8.71 16.49
C SER A 52 0.51 7.39 15.82
N LYS A 53 -0.39 6.45 15.55
CA LYS A 53 -0.09 5.19 14.87
C LYS A 53 -0.16 5.29 13.35
N PHE A 54 -0.54 6.45 12.82
CA PHE A 54 -0.63 6.68 11.38
C PHE A 54 0.24 7.84 10.94
N ARG A 55 0.98 7.67 9.82
CA ARG A 55 1.74 8.72 9.14
C ARG A 55 0.83 9.47 8.17
N ASP A 56 1.11 10.74 8.01
CA ASP A 56 0.54 11.52 6.92
C ASP A 56 1.05 11.01 5.55
N ARG A 57 0.20 11.04 4.53
CA ARG A 57 0.57 10.55 3.19
C ARG A 57 1.56 11.44 2.46
N ARG A 58 1.52 12.76 2.70
CA ARG A 58 2.40 13.75 2.07
C ARG A 58 3.55 14.12 2.97
N CYS A 59 3.28 14.32 4.26
CA CYS A 59 4.27 14.62 5.27
C CYS A 59 4.75 13.32 5.94
N THR A 60 5.35 12.42 5.17
CA THR A 60 5.69 11.05 5.61
C THR A 60 6.59 10.96 6.86
N SER A 61 7.24 12.07 7.23
CA SER A 61 8.02 12.19 8.47
C SER A 61 7.16 12.51 9.70
N MET A 62 5.88 12.84 9.51
CA MET A 62 4.97 13.25 10.59
C MET A 62 3.79 12.30 10.71
N THR A 63 3.38 12.06 11.95
CA THR A 63 2.13 11.35 12.25
C THR A 63 0.94 12.31 12.21
N ILE A 64 -0.26 11.77 11.97
CA ILE A 64 -1.46 12.59 11.76
C ILE A 64 -1.95 13.32 13.01
N ASP A 65 -1.47 12.98 14.21
CA ASP A 65 -1.69 13.73 15.43
C ASP A 65 -0.91 15.07 15.47
N LYS A 66 0.21 15.14 14.71
CA LYS A 66 1.10 16.31 14.66
C LYS A 66 0.98 17.13 13.38
N CYS A 67 0.39 16.56 12.33
CA CYS A 67 0.19 17.23 11.05
C CYS A 67 -1.20 17.85 10.96
N ASP A 68 -1.31 19.10 10.52
CA ASP A 68 -2.60 19.76 10.28
C ASP A 68 -2.87 20.04 8.79
N CYS A 69 -2.27 19.27 7.89
CA CYS A 69 -2.56 19.33 6.47
C CYS A 69 -3.95 18.75 6.13
N PRO A 70 -4.51 19.04 4.95
CA PRO A 70 -5.82 18.51 4.54
C PRO A 70 -5.90 16.98 4.59
N ASP A 71 -4.81 16.27 4.20
CA ASP A 71 -4.78 14.81 4.19
C ASP A 71 -4.84 14.24 5.62
N ALA A 72 -4.08 14.83 6.56
CA ALA A 72 -4.13 14.42 7.96
C ALA A 72 -5.52 14.66 8.58
N ARG A 73 -6.16 15.79 8.27
CA ARG A 73 -7.53 16.08 8.72
C ARG A 73 -8.54 15.08 8.16
N GLU A 74 -8.43 14.72 6.86
CA GLU A 74 -9.29 13.69 6.25
C GLU A 74 -9.11 12.33 6.94
N MET A 75 -7.87 11.93 7.23
CA MET A 75 -7.60 10.65 7.89
C MET A 75 -8.16 10.64 9.32
N ARG A 76 -7.98 11.73 10.10
CA ARG A 76 -8.56 11.83 11.44
C ARG A 76 -10.09 11.76 11.41
N ALA A 77 -10.74 12.53 10.53
CA ALA A 77 -12.20 12.49 10.38
C ALA A 77 -12.71 11.08 10.00
N TYR A 78 -11.98 10.37 9.16
CA TYR A 78 -12.33 9.00 8.80
C TYR A 78 -12.18 8.04 9.99
N ILE A 79 -11.12 8.17 10.78
CA ILE A 79 -10.90 7.37 12.00
C ILE A 79 -12.00 7.66 13.02
N ASP A 80 -12.36 8.94 13.21
CA ASP A 80 -13.44 9.33 14.14
C ASP A 80 -14.76 8.69 13.75
N ALA A 81 -15.12 8.74 12.47
CA ALA A 81 -16.32 8.08 11.98
C ALA A 81 -16.31 6.56 12.23
N LEU A 82 -15.15 5.90 12.11
CA LEU A 82 -15.01 4.48 12.42
C LEU A 82 -15.19 4.20 13.93
N ILE A 83 -14.66 5.06 14.80
CA ILE A 83 -14.84 4.96 16.27
C ILE A 83 -16.32 5.13 16.62
N GLU A 84 -17.00 6.12 16.03
CA GLU A 84 -18.44 6.36 16.25
C GLU A 84 -19.30 5.18 15.78
N MET A 85 -18.89 4.49 14.73
CA MET A 85 -19.52 3.24 14.26
C MET A 85 -19.20 2.02 15.13
N GLY A 86 -18.38 2.16 16.18
CA GLY A 86 -18.03 1.09 17.10
C GLY A 86 -16.96 0.11 16.55
N ALA A 87 -16.19 0.53 15.54
CA ALA A 87 -15.11 -0.30 15.01
C ALA A 87 -14.01 -0.51 16.07
N ASP A 88 -13.54 -1.74 16.21
CA ASP A 88 -12.39 -2.03 17.06
C ASP A 88 -11.07 -1.56 16.41
N LYS A 89 -10.00 -1.58 17.19
CA LYS A 89 -8.69 -1.08 16.75
C LYS A 89 -8.19 -1.78 15.48
N ASP A 90 -8.31 -3.11 15.40
CA ASP A 90 -7.84 -3.88 14.25
C ASP A 90 -8.64 -3.56 12.98
N GLU A 91 -9.94 -3.34 13.13
CA GLU A 91 -10.81 -2.94 12.02
C GLU A 91 -10.52 -1.49 11.57
N ILE A 92 -10.21 -0.58 12.49
CA ILE A 92 -9.78 0.77 12.16
C ILE A 92 -8.49 0.74 11.32
N PHE A 93 -7.45 0.01 11.76
CA PHE A 93 -6.21 -0.13 11.00
C PHE A 93 -6.47 -0.68 9.59
N PHE A 94 -7.30 -1.70 9.51
CA PHE A 94 -7.64 -2.33 8.23
C PHE A 94 -8.39 -1.38 7.29
N LYS A 95 -9.42 -0.68 7.78
CA LYS A 95 -10.22 0.25 6.95
C LYS A 95 -9.43 1.49 6.55
N VAL A 96 -8.59 2.02 7.43
CA VAL A 96 -7.69 3.13 7.10
C VAL A 96 -6.71 2.72 6.01
N ALA A 97 -6.06 1.56 6.15
CA ALA A 97 -5.15 1.05 5.14
C ALA A 97 -5.83 0.79 3.80
N LYS A 98 -7.05 0.26 3.81
CA LYS A 98 -7.84 0.00 2.59
C LYS A 98 -8.25 1.28 1.88
N LYS A 99 -8.57 2.36 2.63
CA LYS A 99 -8.97 3.65 2.04
C LYS A 99 -7.76 4.48 1.58
N PHE A 100 -6.70 4.50 2.37
CA PHE A 100 -5.57 5.39 2.12
C PHE A 100 -4.34 4.64 1.60
N THR A 101 -3.76 3.75 2.38
CA THR A 101 -2.69 2.77 2.03
C THR A 101 -2.14 2.15 3.32
N PRO A 102 -1.67 0.90 3.32
CA PRO A 102 -0.96 0.31 4.45
C PRO A 102 0.30 1.09 4.86
N ASN A 103 0.91 1.84 3.93
CA ASN A 103 2.11 2.64 4.19
C ASN A 103 1.89 3.79 5.18
N THR A 104 0.65 4.13 5.49
CA THR A 104 0.32 5.10 6.55
C THR A 104 0.52 4.52 7.96
N ILE A 105 0.57 3.21 8.12
CA ILE A 105 0.74 2.56 9.43
C ILE A 105 2.20 2.68 9.88
N VAL A 106 2.41 3.16 11.12
CA VAL A 106 3.74 3.35 11.71
C VAL A 106 4.37 2.05 12.16
N ASP A 107 3.60 1.17 12.81
CA ASP A 107 4.07 -0.11 13.32
C ASP A 107 4.18 -1.14 12.21
N GLU A 108 5.39 -1.61 11.91
CA GLU A 108 5.65 -2.52 10.79
C GLU A 108 5.00 -3.91 10.98
N LYS A 109 4.81 -4.38 12.22
CA LYS A 109 4.13 -5.66 12.47
C LYS A 109 2.62 -5.53 12.18
N MET A 110 2.02 -4.43 12.62
CA MET A 110 0.62 -4.12 12.32
C MET A 110 0.44 -3.92 10.80
N LYS A 111 1.32 -3.18 10.15
CA LYS A 111 1.32 -2.98 8.71
C LYS A 111 1.34 -4.33 7.97
N ALA A 112 2.31 -5.20 8.27
CA ALA A 112 2.40 -6.52 7.64
C ALA A 112 1.14 -7.37 7.86
N ARG A 113 0.53 -7.31 9.05
CA ARG A 113 -0.73 -8.02 9.36
C ARG A 113 -1.90 -7.50 8.54
N VAL A 114 -2.00 -6.19 8.38
CA VAL A 114 -3.03 -5.54 7.57
C VAL A 114 -2.83 -5.84 6.08
N GLU A 115 -1.60 -5.77 5.59
CA GLU A 115 -1.26 -6.14 4.21
C GLU A 115 -1.65 -7.59 3.90
N ALA A 116 -1.32 -8.53 4.81
CA ALA A 116 -1.70 -9.92 4.65
C ALA A 116 -3.23 -10.11 4.59
N ARG A 117 -3.99 -9.33 5.40
CA ARG A 117 -5.46 -9.34 5.36
C ARG A 117 -5.98 -8.78 4.03
N LEU A 118 -5.43 -7.66 3.55
CA LEU A 118 -5.79 -7.07 2.25
C LEU A 118 -5.52 -8.04 1.09
N ILE A 119 -4.35 -8.67 1.08
CA ILE A 119 -3.99 -9.67 0.06
C ILE A 119 -4.95 -10.86 0.09
N LYS A 120 -5.34 -11.32 1.28
CA LYS A 120 -6.31 -12.43 1.42
C LYS A 120 -7.67 -12.07 0.82
N GLU A 121 -8.12 -10.82 0.95
CA GLU A 121 -9.39 -10.36 0.34
C GLU A 121 -9.37 -10.43 -1.19
N THR A 122 -8.20 -10.30 -1.83
CA THR A 122 -8.06 -10.42 -3.28
C THR A 122 -8.07 -11.85 -3.80
N LYS A 123 -8.21 -12.85 -2.91
CA LYS A 123 -8.09 -14.27 -3.25
C LYS A 123 -6.75 -14.60 -3.94
N GLY A 124 -5.69 -13.89 -3.57
CA GLY A 124 -4.34 -14.05 -4.08
C GLY A 124 -4.09 -13.43 -5.45
N LYS A 125 -5.09 -12.77 -6.06
CA LYS A 125 -4.93 -12.04 -7.32
C LYS A 125 -4.72 -10.56 -7.03
N ARG A 126 -3.57 -10.01 -7.39
CA ARG A 126 -3.30 -8.58 -7.24
C ARG A 126 -2.27 -8.09 -8.24
N PRO A 127 -2.39 -6.86 -8.72
CA PRO A 127 -1.29 -6.16 -9.37
C PRO A 127 -0.23 -5.79 -8.33
N GLN A 128 0.98 -5.56 -8.78
CA GLN A 128 2.06 -5.02 -7.96
C GLN A 128 2.89 -4.04 -8.79
N ILE A 129 2.74 -2.76 -8.47
CA ILE A 129 3.48 -1.69 -9.14
C ILE A 129 4.91 -1.60 -8.60
N ILE A 130 5.88 -1.61 -9.50
CA ILE A 130 7.29 -1.33 -9.20
C ILE A 130 7.78 -0.29 -10.19
N LEU A 131 8.39 0.76 -9.67
CA LEU A 131 8.98 1.85 -10.45
C LEU A 131 10.50 1.83 -10.29
N GLU A 132 11.21 1.83 -11.42
CA GLU A 132 12.68 1.77 -11.44
C GLU A 132 13.27 2.74 -12.48
N PRO A 133 14.20 3.59 -12.01
CA PRO A 133 14.49 3.92 -10.61
C PRO A 133 13.38 4.79 -9.99
N ILE A 134 13.27 4.83 -8.65
CA ILE A 134 12.33 5.72 -7.94
C ILE A 134 12.84 7.16 -7.80
N SER A 135 14.12 7.38 -8.07
CA SER A 135 14.76 8.68 -8.07
C SER A 135 15.90 8.71 -9.09
N LEU A 136 16.03 9.83 -9.78
CA LEU A 136 17.09 10.03 -10.77
C LEU A 136 17.68 11.42 -10.59
N ASN A 137 18.99 11.47 -10.39
CA ASN A 137 19.75 12.72 -10.50
C ASN A 137 20.25 12.85 -11.94
N PHE A 138 19.81 13.91 -12.65
CA PHE A 138 20.24 14.17 -14.03
C PHE A 138 21.58 14.90 -14.14
N GLY A 139 22.19 15.24 -12.98
CA GLY A 139 23.46 15.98 -12.94
C GLY A 139 23.26 17.47 -13.16
N GLU A 140 24.27 18.10 -13.75
CA GLU A 140 24.26 19.51 -14.15
C GLU A 140 23.83 19.64 -15.61
N VAL A 141 22.89 20.56 -15.88
CA VAL A 141 22.36 20.84 -17.24
C VAL A 141 22.22 22.34 -17.44
N SER A 142 22.53 22.81 -18.65
CA SER A 142 22.35 24.23 -19.00
C SER A 142 20.94 24.48 -19.52
N LYS A 143 20.37 25.67 -19.21
CA LYS A 143 19.12 26.14 -19.82
C LYS A 143 19.18 26.19 -21.34
N LYS A 144 20.37 26.32 -21.91
CA LYS A 144 20.59 26.33 -23.37
C LYS A 144 20.24 25.01 -24.03
N GLU A 145 20.19 23.91 -23.29
CA GLU A 145 19.72 22.62 -23.80
C GLU A 145 18.20 22.60 -24.10
N GLY A 146 17.46 23.57 -23.56
CA GLY A 146 16.04 23.77 -23.80
C GLY A 146 15.17 22.77 -23.05
N GLN A 147 15.45 21.51 -23.15
CA GLN A 147 14.72 20.43 -22.44
C GLN A 147 15.61 19.22 -22.15
N ILE A 148 15.21 18.46 -21.14
CA ILE A 148 15.78 17.13 -20.89
C ILE A 148 14.67 16.08 -20.94
N GLU A 149 14.99 14.92 -21.50
CA GLU A 149 14.11 13.76 -21.52
C GLU A 149 14.75 12.62 -20.73
N LYS A 150 13.95 11.97 -19.89
CA LYS A 150 14.35 10.77 -19.13
C LYS A 150 13.27 9.72 -19.22
N ILE A 151 13.71 8.45 -19.27
CA ILE A 151 12.84 7.30 -19.35
C ILE A 151 12.97 6.50 -18.07
N PHE A 152 11.82 6.12 -17.49
CA PHE A 152 11.72 5.25 -16.31
C PHE A 152 10.86 4.05 -16.64
N LYS A 153 11.13 2.93 -16.00
CA LYS A 153 10.35 1.71 -16.21
C LYS A 153 9.35 1.50 -15.08
N LEU A 154 8.15 1.17 -15.48
CA LEU A 154 7.04 0.84 -14.60
C LEU A 154 6.66 -0.62 -14.83
N TYR A 155 6.85 -1.49 -13.83
CA TYR A 155 6.61 -2.92 -13.92
C TYR A 155 5.34 -3.32 -13.19
N ASN A 156 4.64 -4.29 -13.73
CA ASN A 156 3.68 -5.08 -12.99
C ASN A 156 4.32 -6.41 -12.55
N LYS A 157 4.78 -6.47 -11.30
CA LYS A 157 5.33 -7.71 -10.71
C LYS A 157 4.27 -8.58 -10.04
N GLY A 158 3.00 -8.18 -10.14
CA GLY A 158 1.87 -8.94 -9.65
C GLY A 158 1.40 -10.03 -10.61
N ASN A 159 0.30 -10.67 -10.25
CA ASN A 159 -0.35 -11.73 -11.02
C ASN A 159 -1.75 -11.34 -11.51
N ASP A 160 -2.11 -10.06 -11.43
CA ASP A 160 -3.31 -9.48 -11.98
C ASP A 160 -2.98 -8.19 -12.75
N ARG A 161 -3.92 -7.69 -13.56
CA ARG A 161 -3.74 -6.51 -14.40
C ARG A 161 -3.49 -5.27 -13.56
N LEU A 162 -2.38 -4.59 -13.80
CA LEU A 162 -2.09 -3.29 -13.21
C LEU A 162 -2.76 -2.21 -14.06
N ILE A 163 -3.70 -1.49 -13.46
CA ILE A 163 -4.42 -0.40 -14.09
C ILE A 163 -3.88 0.91 -13.53
N ILE A 164 -3.24 1.70 -14.38
CA ILE A 164 -2.82 3.06 -14.05
C ILE A 164 -4.00 3.98 -14.32
N THR A 165 -4.40 4.73 -13.30
CA THR A 165 -5.60 5.58 -13.35
C THR A 165 -5.30 7.07 -13.40
N ASN A 166 -4.10 7.47 -12.98
CA ASN A 166 -3.66 8.86 -13.04
C ASN A 166 -2.13 8.95 -13.06
N ILE A 167 -1.61 9.94 -13.75
CA ILE A 167 -0.21 10.36 -13.71
C ILE A 167 -0.21 11.88 -13.70
N LYS A 168 0.39 12.49 -12.69
CA LYS A 168 0.51 13.95 -12.61
C LYS A 168 1.88 14.37 -12.10
N VAL A 169 2.25 15.60 -12.33
CA VAL A 169 3.53 16.18 -11.97
C VAL A 169 3.38 17.29 -10.96
N SER A 170 4.45 17.59 -10.21
CA SER A 170 4.45 18.64 -9.19
C SER A 170 4.65 20.07 -9.77
N CYS A 171 4.97 20.18 -11.05
CA CYS A 171 5.26 21.46 -11.70
C CYS A 171 4.81 21.44 -13.16
N SER A 172 4.29 22.57 -13.67
CA SER A 172 3.95 22.75 -15.09
C SER A 172 5.16 22.69 -16.04
N CYS A 173 6.38 22.80 -15.49
CA CYS A 173 7.62 22.61 -16.23
C CYS A 173 7.93 21.16 -16.61
N VAL A 174 7.15 20.20 -16.13
CA VAL A 174 7.29 18.77 -16.41
C VAL A 174 6.07 18.26 -17.13
N THR A 175 6.27 17.41 -18.13
CA THR A 175 5.23 16.59 -18.73
C THR A 175 5.67 15.14 -18.77
N VAL A 176 4.70 14.25 -18.71
CA VAL A 176 4.96 12.80 -18.69
C VAL A 176 3.96 12.06 -19.56
N SER A 177 4.44 11.08 -20.32
CA SER A 177 3.58 10.11 -21.01
C SER A 177 3.94 8.68 -20.63
N LEU A 178 2.97 7.78 -20.72
CA LEU A 178 3.13 6.35 -20.47
C LEU A 178 3.01 5.57 -21.78
N VAL A 179 4.03 4.79 -22.08
CA VAL A 179 4.04 3.84 -23.20
C VAL A 179 3.85 2.43 -22.66
N THR A 180 2.84 1.71 -23.15
CA THR A 180 2.56 0.31 -22.81
C THR A 180 2.38 -0.50 -24.08
N GLY A 181 3.38 -1.34 -24.41
CA GLY A 181 3.42 -2.00 -25.72
C GLY A 181 3.46 -0.99 -26.86
N GLU A 182 2.49 -1.05 -27.76
CA GLU A 182 2.37 -0.13 -28.90
C GLU A 182 1.57 1.14 -28.57
N ASN A 183 0.95 1.21 -27.38
CA ASN A 183 0.10 2.33 -27.00
C ASN A 183 0.91 3.39 -26.24
N LYS A 184 0.78 4.64 -26.66
CA LYS A 184 1.32 5.81 -25.97
C LYS A 184 0.19 6.71 -25.52
N SER A 185 0.22 7.08 -24.21
CA SER A 185 -0.73 8.05 -23.67
C SER A 185 -0.46 9.46 -24.22
N PRO A 186 -1.42 10.39 -24.10
CA PRO A 186 -1.12 11.81 -24.16
C PRO A 186 -0.06 12.18 -23.10
N TYR A 187 0.57 13.35 -23.27
CA TYR A 187 1.41 13.95 -22.23
C TYR A 187 0.53 14.56 -21.14
N PHE A 188 0.78 14.21 -19.90
CA PHE A 188 0.09 14.73 -18.72
C PHE A 188 0.98 15.72 -17.99
N GLY A 189 0.37 16.79 -17.49
CA GLY A 189 1.00 17.81 -16.70
C GLY A 189 0.48 17.85 -15.26
N ILE A 190 0.45 19.04 -14.67
CA ILE A 190 0.04 19.30 -13.28
C ILE A 190 -1.43 18.92 -13.00
N GLN A 191 -2.29 18.96 -14.03
CA GLN A 191 -3.69 18.56 -13.91
C GLN A 191 -3.87 17.03 -13.85
N GLY A 192 -2.84 16.29 -14.24
CA GLY A 192 -2.89 14.83 -14.35
C GLY A 192 -3.68 14.32 -15.54
N ALA A 193 -3.99 13.04 -15.51
CA ALA A 193 -4.80 12.40 -16.53
C ALA A 193 -6.27 12.82 -16.43
N PRO A 194 -6.98 12.93 -17.58
CA PRO A 194 -8.42 13.24 -17.56
C PRO A 194 -9.22 12.12 -16.86
N SER A 195 -10.37 12.51 -16.29
CA SER A 195 -11.25 11.56 -15.62
C SER A 195 -11.63 10.40 -16.54
N GLY A 196 -11.55 9.18 -16.01
CA GLY A 196 -11.83 7.96 -16.76
C GLY A 196 -10.69 7.44 -17.63
N TRP A 197 -9.57 8.18 -17.75
CA TRP A 197 -8.39 7.64 -18.44
C TRP A 197 -7.79 6.46 -17.67
N GLN A 198 -7.36 5.46 -18.42
CA GLN A 198 -6.70 4.28 -17.89
C GLN A 198 -5.66 3.74 -18.87
N ALA A 199 -4.59 3.18 -18.33
CA ALA A 199 -3.64 2.33 -19.07
C ALA A 199 -3.43 1.03 -18.31
N VAL A 200 -3.21 -0.05 -19.05
CA VAL A 200 -3.09 -1.39 -18.48
C VAL A 200 -1.70 -1.95 -18.75
N ILE A 201 -1.10 -2.53 -17.70
CA ILE A 201 0.13 -3.31 -17.79
C ILE A 201 -0.20 -4.73 -17.32
N GLU A 202 -0.10 -5.68 -18.25
CA GLU A 202 -0.38 -7.08 -17.95
C GLU A 202 0.62 -7.69 -16.95
N PRO A 203 0.28 -8.77 -16.25
CA PRO A 203 1.17 -9.45 -15.32
C PRO A 203 2.54 -9.76 -15.93
N GLY A 204 3.62 -9.43 -15.23
CA GLY A 204 5.00 -9.63 -15.68
C GLY A 204 5.46 -8.71 -16.80
N LYS A 205 4.64 -7.77 -17.27
CA LYS A 205 4.99 -6.79 -18.30
C LYS A 205 5.41 -5.46 -17.68
N SER A 206 5.91 -4.56 -18.52
CA SER A 206 6.32 -3.20 -18.15
C SER A 206 5.77 -2.17 -19.12
N GLY A 207 5.70 -0.91 -18.63
CA GLY A 207 5.55 0.28 -19.43
C GLY A 207 6.75 1.21 -19.23
N GLU A 208 6.84 2.25 -20.06
CA GLU A 208 7.87 3.29 -19.98
C GLU A 208 7.23 4.65 -19.73
N LEU A 209 7.71 5.34 -18.70
CA LEU A 209 7.36 6.72 -18.44
C LEU A 209 8.39 7.63 -19.14
N GLN A 210 7.94 8.35 -20.14
CA GLN A 210 8.74 9.38 -20.83
C GLN A 210 8.49 10.70 -20.14
N VAL A 211 9.50 11.20 -19.43
CA VAL A 211 9.45 12.42 -18.64
C VAL A 211 10.25 13.51 -19.37
N ILE A 212 9.60 14.63 -19.65
CA ILE A 212 10.21 15.79 -20.28
C ILE A 212 10.19 16.95 -19.27
N VAL A 213 11.32 17.60 -19.07
CA VAL A 213 11.46 18.84 -18.29
C VAL A 213 11.83 19.98 -19.26
N ASP A 214 10.97 20.98 -19.35
CA ASP A 214 11.24 22.21 -20.09
C ASP A 214 12.08 23.16 -19.23
N LEU A 215 13.38 23.24 -19.53
CA LEU A 215 14.35 24.08 -18.81
C LEU A 215 14.10 25.56 -19.01
N ASN A 216 13.38 25.96 -20.07
CA ASN A 216 13.04 27.37 -20.38
C ASN A 216 11.73 27.80 -19.70
N HIS A 217 11.04 26.89 -19.04
CA HIS A 217 9.80 27.24 -18.33
C HIS A 217 10.07 28.31 -17.26
N PRO A 218 9.20 29.35 -17.13
CA PRO A 218 9.40 30.45 -16.19
C PRO A 218 9.58 30.05 -14.72
N SER A 219 9.05 28.88 -14.32
CA SER A 219 9.20 28.36 -12.95
C SER A 219 10.55 27.71 -12.66
N ILE A 220 11.45 27.61 -13.65
CA ILE A 220 12.78 27.04 -13.46
C ILE A 220 13.79 28.16 -13.30
N ALA A 221 14.36 28.28 -12.10
CA ALA A 221 15.51 29.12 -11.79
C ALA A 221 16.81 28.33 -11.96
N VAL A 222 17.93 29.05 -12.10
CA VAL A 222 19.27 28.47 -11.94
C VAL A 222 19.44 27.99 -10.52
N GLY A 223 20.07 26.81 -10.34
CA GLY A 223 20.26 26.16 -9.07
C GLY A 223 19.57 24.79 -9.00
N LYS A 224 19.38 24.30 -7.78
CA LYS A 224 18.83 22.96 -7.55
C LYS A 224 17.39 22.83 -8.02
N LEU A 225 17.14 21.84 -8.88
CA LEU A 225 15.82 21.46 -9.37
C LEU A 225 15.41 20.13 -8.74
N ILE A 226 14.20 20.07 -8.14
CA ILE A 226 13.59 18.82 -7.65
C ILE A 226 12.15 18.81 -8.13
N ARG A 227 11.73 17.72 -8.78
CA ARG A 227 10.35 17.51 -9.25
C ARG A 227 9.90 16.10 -8.96
N ASP A 228 8.64 15.98 -8.56
CA ASP A 228 8.00 14.70 -8.27
C ASP A 228 6.92 14.41 -9.31
N ILE A 229 6.84 13.14 -9.71
CA ILE A 229 5.80 12.59 -10.57
C ILE A 229 5.05 11.55 -9.74
N THR A 230 3.74 11.68 -9.65
CA THR A 230 2.86 10.78 -8.89
C THR A 230 2.06 9.92 -9.85
N ILE A 231 2.05 8.61 -9.62
CA ILE A 231 1.34 7.60 -10.41
C ILE A 231 0.34 6.91 -9.49
N ASN A 232 -0.94 6.92 -9.85
CA ASN A 232 -1.99 6.20 -9.15
C ASN A 232 -2.40 4.93 -9.90
N SER A 233 -2.67 3.87 -9.16
CA SER A 233 -3.02 2.57 -9.70
C SER A 233 -4.00 1.80 -8.83
N ASN A 234 -4.40 0.61 -9.32
CA ASN A 234 -5.21 -0.35 -8.57
C ASN A 234 -4.39 -1.31 -7.69
N ASP A 235 -3.10 -1.05 -7.46
CA ASP A 235 -2.32 -1.81 -6.48
C ASP A 235 -2.84 -1.49 -5.07
N ILE A 236 -3.34 -2.49 -4.38
CA ILE A 236 -3.98 -2.32 -3.06
C ILE A 236 -2.98 -2.02 -1.92
N ILE A 237 -1.69 -2.29 -2.15
CA ILE A 237 -0.62 -2.02 -1.18
C ILE A 237 0.03 -0.67 -1.48
N ASN A 238 0.31 -0.39 -2.76
CA ASN A 238 0.92 0.84 -3.23
C ASN A 238 0.02 1.51 -4.27
N PRO A 239 -1.19 2.01 -3.87
CA PRO A 239 -2.12 2.63 -4.80
C PRO A 239 -1.57 3.93 -5.42
N GLU A 240 -0.57 4.50 -4.77
CA GLU A 240 0.16 5.68 -5.22
C GLU A 240 1.66 5.46 -5.06
N VAL A 241 2.42 5.67 -6.12
CA VAL A 241 3.88 5.67 -6.11
C VAL A 241 4.40 6.98 -6.67
N SER A 242 5.57 7.41 -6.19
CA SER A 242 6.20 8.65 -6.63
C SER A 242 7.59 8.41 -7.17
N LEU A 243 7.89 9.11 -8.25
CA LEU A 243 9.20 9.20 -8.87
C LEU A 243 9.75 10.61 -8.64
N ARG A 244 11.00 10.72 -8.24
CA ARG A 244 11.72 12.00 -8.11
C ARG A 244 12.77 12.14 -9.18
N ILE A 245 12.81 13.33 -9.79
CA ILE A 245 13.91 13.77 -10.63
C ILE A 245 14.55 15.00 -9.99
N GLU A 246 15.86 15.04 -9.95
CA GLU A 246 16.61 16.16 -9.39
C GLU A 246 17.92 16.39 -10.14
N GLY A 247 18.48 17.59 -9.99
CA GLY A 247 19.76 17.98 -10.57
C GLY A 247 20.02 19.46 -10.38
N GLU A 248 21.06 19.97 -11.03
CA GLU A 248 21.47 21.35 -10.99
C GLU A 248 21.24 21.98 -12.37
N VAL A 249 20.57 23.15 -12.40
CA VAL A 249 20.32 23.91 -13.63
C VAL A 249 21.29 25.10 -13.68
N THR A 250 22.01 25.25 -14.78
CA THR A 250 22.93 26.37 -15.06
C THR A 250 22.45 27.23 -16.22
N ASN A 251 23.11 28.37 -16.47
CA ASN A 251 22.80 29.28 -17.56
C ASN A 251 23.25 28.75 -18.94
#